data_8c4910631eb66d1ebdeb9b2de7a353d4
#
_entry.id   8c4910631eb66d1ebdeb9b2de7a353d4
#
_cell.length_a   1.000
_cell.length_b   1.000
_cell.length_c   1.000
_cell.angle_alpha   90.00
_cell.angle_beta   90.00
_cell.angle_gamma   90.00
#
_symmetry.space_group_name_H-M   'P 1'
#
loop_
_entity.id
_entity.type
_entity.pdbx_description
1 polymer ?
#
loop_
_entity_poly.entity_id
_entity_poly.type
_entity_poly.pdbx_seq_one_letter_code
_entity_poly.pdbx_strand_id
1 'polypeptide(L)'
;MPDRTVGADTAYPVTEALITSATAVLGVAPAFWGRYFSTPQTVGDVEYRHRVEDAVLAAHNIRVLPIARQTNNVGGGVAAGQRDGLANASDVIDTFGESYLVDQGGTFFIFLDVEGSGQSRLSTDYYTGWVDGLAQASKNVDLLPCVYGLPGDAATWTALARALAHGVPCSGLWMSHPLLTEAEPVAWNNALVAPKPDLGAPVLLWQYMFPRDGASIDRSLVNPAIHAQNDLLAFLIPPPVAQPNA
;
A
#
# COMPACT_ATOMS: atom_id res chain seq x y z
N MET A 1 25.46 7.08 -4.68
CA MET A 1 24.51 6.01 -5.05
C MET A 1 23.30 6.72 -5.61
N PRO A 2 22.60 6.23 -6.64
CA PRO A 2 21.35 6.85 -7.04
C PRO A 2 20.43 6.89 -5.82
N ASP A 3 19.62 7.95 -5.70
CA ASP A 3 18.71 8.17 -4.57
C ASP A 3 17.77 6.97 -4.44
N ARG A 4 18.06 6.12 -3.44
CA ARG A 4 17.31 4.93 -3.13
C ARG A 4 16.20 5.32 -2.15
N THR A 5 14.96 5.34 -2.62
CA THR A 5 13.80 5.57 -1.77
C THR A 5 13.28 4.23 -1.25
N VAL A 6 13.32 4.05 0.06
CA VAL A 6 12.88 2.83 0.74
C VAL A 6 11.71 3.11 1.65
N GLY A 7 10.91 2.08 1.90
CA GLY A 7 9.86 2.09 2.88
C GLY A 7 9.82 0.79 3.67
N ALA A 8 8.96 0.79 4.66
CA ALA A 8 8.65 -0.37 5.48
C ALA A 8 7.14 -0.58 5.53
N ASP A 9 6.72 -1.77 5.91
CA ASP A 9 5.36 -2.04 6.33
C ASP A 9 5.34 -3.04 7.48
N THR A 10 4.26 -3.03 8.25
CA THR A 10 4.11 -3.89 9.42
C THR A 10 2.66 -4.00 9.85
N ALA A 11 2.32 -5.13 10.46
CA ALA A 11 1.04 -5.33 11.15
C ALA A 11 1.00 -4.69 12.55
N TYR A 12 2.12 -4.16 13.06
CA TYR A 12 2.18 -3.57 14.39
C TYR A 12 2.15 -2.05 14.34
N PRO A 13 1.66 -1.35 15.39
CA PRO A 13 1.75 0.09 15.50
C PRO A 13 3.19 0.59 15.39
N VAL A 14 3.39 1.67 14.65
CA VAL A 14 4.71 2.26 14.46
C VAL A 14 5.12 3.02 15.71
N THR A 15 6.32 2.72 16.20
CA THR A 15 6.91 3.36 17.37
C THR A 15 8.31 3.91 17.05
N GLU A 16 8.82 4.81 17.86
CA GLU A 16 10.21 5.31 17.77
C GLU A 16 11.25 4.18 17.73
N ALA A 17 11.06 3.15 18.56
CA ALA A 17 11.96 2.00 18.60
C ALA A 17 11.91 1.22 17.28
N LEU A 18 10.73 1.09 16.68
CA LEU A 18 10.56 0.39 15.40
C LEU A 18 11.18 1.18 14.23
N ILE A 19 11.01 2.52 14.20
CA ILE A 19 11.67 3.39 13.21
C ILE A 19 13.20 3.31 13.34
N THR A 20 13.72 3.33 14.57
CA THR A 20 15.15 3.18 14.84
C THR A 20 15.67 1.84 14.30
N SER A 21 14.96 0.74 14.58
CA SER A 21 15.31 -0.59 14.09
C SER A 21 15.21 -0.67 12.55
N ALA A 22 14.18 -0.09 11.97
CA ALA A 22 14.00 -0.02 10.52
C ALA A 22 15.15 0.74 9.86
N THR A 23 15.50 1.91 10.38
CA THR A 23 16.61 2.73 9.89
C THR A 23 17.94 1.98 9.94
N ALA A 24 18.20 1.25 11.03
CA ALA A 24 19.41 0.46 11.19
C ALA A 24 19.53 -0.66 10.13
N VAL A 25 18.43 -1.39 9.86
CA VAL A 25 18.47 -2.51 8.90
C VAL A 25 18.34 -2.06 7.45
N LEU A 26 17.72 -0.91 7.17
CA LEU A 26 17.62 -0.31 5.82
C LEU A 26 18.89 0.48 5.46
N GLY A 27 19.68 0.90 6.45
CA GLY A 27 20.84 1.79 6.28
C GLY A 27 20.45 3.26 5.99
N VAL A 28 19.16 3.57 5.95
CA VAL A 28 18.60 4.91 5.74
C VAL A 28 17.19 4.96 6.34
N ALA A 29 16.73 6.12 6.77
CA ALA A 29 15.36 6.28 7.26
C ALA A 29 14.32 5.92 6.18
N PRO A 30 13.26 5.16 6.51
CA PRO A 30 12.18 4.89 5.58
C PRO A 30 11.46 6.19 5.19
N ALA A 31 11.14 6.35 3.90
CA ALA A 31 10.40 7.49 3.39
C ALA A 31 8.88 7.31 3.54
N PHE A 32 8.42 6.08 3.64
CA PHE A 32 7.01 5.75 3.83
C PHE A 32 6.87 4.50 4.71
N TRP A 33 5.65 4.35 5.28
CA TRP A 33 5.27 3.19 6.05
C TRP A 33 3.90 2.68 5.63
N GLY A 34 3.83 1.42 5.18
CA GLY A 34 2.59 0.74 4.85
C GLY A 34 1.80 0.41 6.12
N ARG A 35 0.55 0.84 6.16
CA ARG A 35 -0.35 0.56 7.28
C ARG A 35 -1.74 0.14 6.78
N TYR A 36 -2.39 -0.72 7.54
CA TYR A 36 -3.66 -1.32 7.18
C TYR A 36 -4.83 -0.40 7.51
N PHE A 37 -5.74 -0.29 6.54
CA PHE A 37 -7.07 0.30 6.66
C PHE A 37 -8.07 -0.81 6.38
N SER A 38 -8.80 -1.18 7.39
CA SER A 38 -9.59 -2.41 7.41
C SER A 38 -11.06 -2.14 7.14
N THR A 39 -11.77 -3.20 6.76
CA THR A 39 -13.23 -3.21 6.77
C THR A 39 -13.75 -3.64 8.13
N PRO A 40 -15.05 -3.43 8.42
CA PRO A 40 -15.66 -3.90 9.66
C PRO A 40 -15.57 -5.42 9.91
N GLN A 41 -15.23 -6.20 8.86
CA GLN A 41 -15.05 -7.65 8.97
C GLN A 41 -13.63 -8.05 9.37
N THR A 42 -12.67 -7.17 9.29
CA THR A 42 -11.30 -7.44 9.74
C THR A 42 -11.18 -7.11 11.20
N VAL A 43 -10.92 -8.13 12.02
CA VAL A 43 -10.74 -7.98 13.46
C VAL A 43 -9.25 -8.05 13.77
N GLY A 44 -8.76 -7.10 14.56
CA GLY A 44 -7.40 -7.18 15.08
C GLY A 44 -6.72 -5.83 15.30
N ASP A 45 -5.58 -5.88 15.96
CA ASP A 45 -4.76 -4.72 16.32
C ASP A 45 -3.82 -4.24 15.20
N VAL A 46 -4.17 -4.52 13.96
CA VAL A 46 -3.29 -4.26 12.80
C VAL A 46 -3.59 -2.95 12.08
N GLU A 47 -4.77 -2.37 12.32
CA GLU A 47 -5.18 -1.11 11.69
C GLU A 47 -4.29 0.05 12.12
N TYR A 48 -4.23 1.05 11.24
CA TYR A 48 -3.53 2.30 11.53
C TYR A 48 -4.14 3.01 12.75
N ARG A 49 -3.29 3.33 13.72
CA ARG A 49 -3.68 4.00 14.96
C ARG A 49 -3.28 5.46 14.93
N HIS A 50 -4.00 6.29 14.16
CA HIS A 50 -3.68 7.70 13.92
C HIS A 50 -3.31 8.46 15.19
N ARG A 51 -4.04 8.29 16.29
CA ARG A 51 -3.77 9.02 17.57
C ARG A 51 -2.41 8.69 18.20
N VAL A 52 -1.80 7.59 17.81
CA VAL A 52 -0.53 7.12 18.37
C VAL A 52 0.59 7.24 17.33
N GLU A 53 0.31 6.89 16.09
CA GLU A 53 1.32 6.76 15.03
C GLU A 53 1.58 8.07 14.28
N ASP A 54 0.59 8.98 14.16
CA ASP A 54 0.74 10.24 13.42
C ASP A 54 1.94 11.06 13.92
N ALA A 55 2.03 11.28 15.22
CA ALA A 55 3.10 12.09 15.79
C ALA A 55 4.48 11.47 15.56
N VAL A 56 4.57 10.14 15.66
CA VAL A 56 5.82 9.41 15.45
C VAL A 56 6.24 9.47 13.98
N LEU A 57 5.34 9.19 13.06
CA LEU A 57 5.62 9.24 11.63
C LEU A 57 5.92 10.66 11.15
N ALA A 58 5.16 11.66 11.63
CA ALA A 58 5.37 13.06 11.29
C ALA A 58 6.74 13.58 11.77
N ALA A 59 7.18 13.21 12.98
CA ALA A 59 8.48 13.59 13.52
C ALA A 59 9.64 13.12 12.65
N HIS A 60 9.48 12.02 11.92
CA HIS A 60 10.47 11.44 11.01
C HIS A 60 10.21 11.76 9.53
N ASN A 61 9.20 12.56 9.21
CA ASN A 61 8.78 12.86 7.83
C ASN A 61 8.47 11.60 7.01
N ILE A 62 7.90 10.58 7.65
CA ILE A 62 7.51 9.30 7.04
C ILE A 62 6.05 9.39 6.59
N ARG A 63 5.77 9.10 5.33
CA ARG A 63 4.40 9.13 4.80
C ARG A 63 3.69 7.80 5.04
N VAL A 64 2.37 7.84 5.19
CA VAL A 64 1.53 6.66 5.31
C VAL A 64 1.15 6.17 3.92
N LEU A 65 1.40 4.88 3.66
CA LEU A 65 0.95 4.17 2.47
C LEU A 65 -0.26 3.32 2.87
N PRO A 66 -1.49 3.67 2.43
CA PRO A 66 -2.69 2.93 2.77
C PRO A 66 -2.73 1.54 2.14
N ILE A 67 -2.97 0.51 2.96
CA ILE A 67 -3.16 -0.88 2.55
C ILE A 67 -4.59 -1.30 2.92
N ALA A 68 -5.38 -1.66 1.91
CA ALA A 68 -6.72 -2.21 2.08
C ALA A 68 -6.62 -3.70 2.42
N ARG A 69 -6.84 -4.05 3.69
CA ARG A 69 -6.69 -5.42 4.17
C ARG A 69 -7.89 -6.29 3.81
N GLN A 70 -7.83 -6.94 2.65
CA GLN A 70 -8.91 -7.78 2.12
C GLN A 70 -8.47 -9.20 1.72
N THR A 71 -7.35 -9.66 2.19
CA THR A 71 -6.67 -10.90 1.80
C THR A 71 -7.60 -12.12 1.63
N ASN A 72 -8.64 -12.25 2.49
CA ASN A 72 -9.55 -13.40 2.47
C ASN A 72 -10.83 -13.17 1.65
N ASN A 73 -11.09 -11.96 1.19
CA ASN A 73 -12.35 -11.56 0.54
C ASN A 73 -12.22 -11.31 -0.96
N VAL A 74 -10.99 -11.17 -1.47
CA VAL A 74 -10.70 -10.71 -2.83
C VAL A 74 -11.21 -11.64 -3.95
N GLY A 75 -11.62 -12.86 -3.63
CA GLY A 75 -12.25 -13.80 -4.56
C GLY A 75 -13.77 -13.62 -4.71
N GLY A 76 -14.37 -12.64 -4.02
CA GLY A 76 -15.81 -12.38 -4.05
C GLY A 76 -16.32 -11.80 -5.36
N GLY A 77 -17.62 -11.47 -5.39
CA GLY A 77 -18.27 -10.80 -6.54
C GLY A 77 -18.31 -9.27 -6.36
N VAL A 78 -18.90 -8.58 -7.35
CA VAL A 78 -18.99 -7.10 -7.42
C VAL A 78 -19.54 -6.47 -6.13
N ALA A 79 -20.65 -6.98 -5.60
CA ALA A 79 -21.27 -6.41 -4.38
C ALA A 79 -20.37 -6.53 -3.14
N ALA A 80 -19.57 -7.60 -3.03
CA ALA A 80 -18.60 -7.75 -1.97
C ALA A 80 -17.46 -6.74 -2.12
N GLY A 81 -16.90 -6.63 -3.31
CA GLY A 81 -15.88 -5.65 -3.62
C GLY A 81 -16.34 -4.22 -3.34
N GLN A 82 -17.52 -3.85 -3.81
CA GLN A 82 -18.09 -2.50 -3.62
C GLN A 82 -18.25 -2.13 -2.15
N ARG A 83 -18.80 -3.04 -1.35
CA ARG A 83 -18.92 -2.85 0.11
C ARG A 83 -17.55 -2.65 0.75
N ASP A 84 -16.59 -3.50 0.40
CA ASP A 84 -15.27 -3.50 1.01
C ASP A 84 -14.45 -2.28 0.55
N GLY A 85 -14.55 -1.88 -0.73
CA GLY A 85 -13.92 -0.66 -1.24
C GLY A 85 -14.45 0.60 -0.58
N LEU A 86 -15.79 0.71 -0.44
CA LEU A 86 -16.41 1.83 0.27
C LEU A 86 -15.93 1.88 1.74
N ALA A 87 -15.85 0.73 2.42
CA ALA A 87 -15.42 0.68 3.80
C ALA A 87 -13.93 1.05 3.96
N ASN A 88 -13.04 0.53 3.09
CA ASN A 88 -11.62 0.91 3.11
C ASN A 88 -11.42 2.41 2.88
N ALA A 89 -12.12 2.99 1.91
CA ALA A 89 -12.01 4.41 1.62
C ALA A 89 -12.56 5.26 2.75
N SER A 90 -13.72 4.87 3.33
CA SER A 90 -14.30 5.56 4.48
C SER A 90 -13.34 5.53 5.68
N ASP A 91 -12.70 4.40 5.95
CA ASP A 91 -11.74 4.28 7.06
C ASP A 91 -10.53 5.21 6.88
N VAL A 92 -9.99 5.33 5.66
CA VAL A 92 -8.94 6.32 5.37
C VAL A 92 -9.43 7.76 5.61
N ILE A 93 -10.61 8.09 5.08
CA ILE A 93 -11.18 9.44 5.18
C ILE A 93 -11.53 9.79 6.63
N ASP A 94 -12.12 8.88 7.37
CA ASP A 94 -12.48 9.08 8.77
C ASP A 94 -11.25 9.21 9.68
N THR A 95 -10.18 8.47 9.33
CA THR A 95 -8.91 8.48 10.06
C THR A 95 -8.21 9.84 9.97
N PHE A 96 -8.05 10.37 8.76
CA PHE A 96 -7.29 11.60 8.54
C PHE A 96 -8.17 12.86 8.50
N GLY A 97 -9.45 12.70 8.20
CA GLY A 97 -10.38 13.78 7.94
C GLY A 97 -10.36 14.26 6.49
N GLU A 98 -11.54 14.34 5.86
CA GLU A 98 -11.67 14.73 4.45
C GLU A 98 -11.00 16.10 4.15
N SER A 99 -11.23 17.10 4.98
CA SER A 99 -10.63 18.42 4.80
C SER A 99 -9.11 18.39 4.82
N TYR A 100 -8.53 17.62 5.75
CA TYR A 100 -7.08 17.43 5.81
C TYR A 100 -6.55 16.81 4.53
N LEU A 101 -7.18 15.72 4.06
CA LEU A 101 -6.76 15.04 2.83
C LEU A 101 -6.84 15.95 1.61
N VAL A 102 -7.90 16.77 1.50
CA VAL A 102 -8.06 17.77 0.43
C VAL A 102 -6.92 18.79 0.48
N ASP A 103 -6.57 19.29 1.67
CA ASP A 103 -5.47 20.23 1.86
C ASP A 103 -4.09 19.63 1.50
N GLN A 104 -3.96 18.29 1.56
CA GLN A 104 -2.77 17.56 1.13
C GLN A 104 -2.78 17.18 -0.35
N GLY A 105 -3.71 17.67 -1.15
CA GLY A 105 -3.80 17.46 -2.60
C GLY A 105 -4.93 16.53 -3.03
N GLY A 106 -5.64 15.91 -2.11
CA GLY A 106 -6.87 15.14 -2.34
C GLY A 106 -6.74 13.86 -3.15
N THR A 107 -5.53 13.44 -3.52
CA THR A 107 -5.32 12.28 -4.39
C THR A 107 -4.22 11.38 -3.81
N PHE A 108 -4.58 10.11 -3.47
CA PHE A 108 -3.66 9.20 -2.80
C PHE A 108 -3.79 7.77 -3.32
N PHE A 109 -2.70 7.02 -3.31
CA PHE A 109 -2.75 5.59 -3.57
C PHE A 109 -3.37 4.82 -2.40
N ILE A 110 -4.10 3.75 -2.75
CA ILE A 110 -4.50 2.70 -1.81
C ILE A 110 -4.24 1.33 -2.44
N PHE A 111 -3.55 0.44 -1.72
CA PHE A 111 -3.14 -0.86 -2.23
C PHE A 111 -4.06 -1.95 -1.70
N LEU A 112 -4.79 -2.62 -2.61
CA LEU A 112 -5.53 -3.83 -2.28
C LEU A 112 -4.53 -4.95 -1.99
N ASP A 113 -4.60 -5.50 -0.78
CA ASP A 113 -3.75 -6.59 -0.32
C ASP A 113 -4.25 -7.94 -0.87
N VAL A 114 -3.46 -8.56 -1.77
CA VAL A 114 -3.77 -9.83 -2.40
C VAL A 114 -2.62 -10.82 -2.17
N GLU A 115 -2.66 -11.53 -1.06
CA GLU A 115 -1.61 -12.50 -0.71
C GLU A 115 -1.80 -13.90 -1.27
N GLY A 116 -2.88 -14.15 -1.97
CA GLY A 116 -3.13 -15.22 -2.90
C GLY A 116 -2.72 -16.64 -2.51
N SER A 117 -3.35 -17.25 -1.49
CA SER A 117 -3.32 -18.70 -1.33
C SER A 117 -4.74 -19.30 -1.38
N GLY A 118 -4.95 -20.27 -2.27
CA GLY A 118 -6.21 -21.01 -2.33
C GLY A 118 -7.41 -20.19 -2.84
N GLN A 119 -8.43 -19.98 -2.02
CA GLN A 119 -9.67 -19.28 -2.39
C GLN A 119 -9.56 -17.75 -2.35
N SER A 120 -8.42 -17.22 -1.92
CA SER A 120 -8.18 -15.79 -1.72
C SER A 120 -7.53 -15.11 -2.93
N ARG A 121 -7.66 -15.68 -4.12
CA ARG A 121 -7.16 -15.05 -5.36
C ARG A 121 -8.14 -14.00 -5.83
N LEU A 122 -7.60 -12.90 -6.35
CA LEU A 122 -8.39 -11.82 -6.91
C LEU A 122 -9.35 -12.32 -7.98
N SER A 123 -10.62 -11.94 -7.89
CA SER A 123 -11.57 -12.05 -8.99
C SER A 123 -11.73 -10.73 -9.72
N THR A 124 -12.04 -10.80 -11.02
CA THR A 124 -12.36 -9.61 -11.84
C THR A 124 -13.53 -8.84 -11.26
N ASP A 125 -14.57 -9.54 -10.84
CA ASP A 125 -15.80 -8.95 -10.29
C ASP A 125 -15.54 -8.23 -8.96
N TYR A 126 -14.76 -8.86 -8.08
CA TYR A 126 -14.41 -8.22 -6.81
C TYR A 126 -13.62 -6.94 -7.03
N TYR A 127 -12.58 -6.99 -7.88
CA TYR A 127 -11.76 -5.81 -8.16
C TYR A 127 -12.60 -4.67 -8.76
N THR A 128 -13.46 -4.98 -9.73
CA THR A 128 -14.39 -4.01 -10.31
C THR A 128 -15.25 -3.34 -9.23
N GLY A 129 -15.89 -4.15 -8.39
CA GLY A 129 -16.70 -3.62 -7.30
C GLY A 129 -15.87 -2.82 -6.29
N TRP A 130 -14.65 -3.26 -5.95
CA TRP A 130 -13.79 -2.57 -5.00
C TRP A 130 -13.41 -1.16 -5.50
N VAL A 131 -13.05 -1.03 -6.76
CA VAL A 131 -12.77 0.28 -7.38
C VAL A 131 -14.01 1.18 -7.38
N ASP A 132 -15.19 0.63 -7.72
CA ASP A 132 -16.46 1.37 -7.64
C ASP A 132 -16.76 1.84 -6.21
N GLY A 133 -16.47 1.00 -5.22
CA GLY A 133 -16.64 1.33 -3.81
C GLY A 133 -15.74 2.46 -3.34
N LEU A 134 -14.45 2.46 -3.74
CA LEU A 134 -13.52 3.57 -3.46
C LEU A 134 -14.08 4.90 -3.96
N ALA A 135 -14.55 4.93 -5.22
CA ALA A 135 -15.04 6.15 -5.85
C ALA A 135 -16.34 6.69 -5.22
N GLN A 136 -17.06 5.89 -4.42
CA GLN A 136 -18.30 6.32 -3.76
C GLN A 136 -18.10 6.99 -2.41
N ALA A 137 -16.94 6.81 -1.79
CA ALA A 137 -16.69 7.27 -0.42
C ALA A 137 -16.60 8.81 -0.29
N SER A 138 -16.03 9.47 -1.28
CA SER A 138 -15.91 10.93 -1.32
C SER A 138 -15.96 11.45 -2.76
N LYS A 139 -16.34 12.71 -2.91
CA LYS A 139 -16.23 13.47 -4.16
C LYS A 139 -15.02 14.39 -4.20
N ASN A 140 -14.37 14.56 -3.06
CA ASN A 140 -13.30 15.52 -2.87
C ASN A 140 -11.94 14.84 -2.66
N VAL A 141 -11.95 13.56 -2.28
CA VAL A 141 -10.75 12.74 -2.12
C VAL A 141 -10.78 11.60 -3.12
N ASP A 142 -9.76 11.49 -3.93
CA ASP A 142 -9.57 10.43 -4.93
C ASP A 142 -8.56 9.41 -4.41
N LEU A 143 -9.04 8.19 -4.14
CA LEU A 143 -8.19 7.07 -3.77
C LEU A 143 -7.87 6.23 -5.00
N LEU A 144 -6.67 6.37 -5.50
CA LEU A 144 -6.17 5.70 -6.69
C LEU A 144 -5.98 4.20 -6.43
N PRO A 145 -6.72 3.31 -7.11
CA PRO A 145 -6.67 1.89 -6.87
C PRO A 145 -5.34 1.28 -7.33
N CYS A 146 -4.65 0.61 -6.42
CA CYS A 146 -3.43 -0.14 -6.67
C CYS A 146 -3.59 -1.57 -6.15
N VAL A 147 -2.72 -2.48 -6.57
CA VAL A 147 -2.75 -3.89 -6.13
C VAL A 147 -1.38 -4.31 -5.62
N TYR A 148 -1.36 -4.89 -4.41
CA TYR A 148 -0.24 -5.63 -3.87
C TYR A 148 -0.41 -7.13 -4.16
N GLY A 149 0.67 -7.83 -4.55
CA GLY A 149 0.62 -9.27 -4.74
C GLY A 149 1.94 -9.89 -5.22
N LEU A 150 1.91 -11.22 -5.37
CA LEU A 150 3.08 -12.01 -5.78
C LEU A 150 3.24 -12.02 -7.31
N PRO A 151 4.41 -11.74 -7.90
CA PRO A 151 4.62 -11.73 -9.36
C PRO A 151 4.21 -13.05 -10.04
N GLY A 152 4.35 -14.16 -9.35
CA GLY A 152 4.02 -15.50 -9.84
C GLY A 152 2.55 -15.91 -9.75
N ASP A 153 1.67 -15.10 -9.14
CA ASP A 153 0.23 -15.43 -9.06
C ASP A 153 -0.51 -15.09 -10.35
N ALA A 154 -0.34 -15.94 -11.36
CA ALA A 154 -0.93 -15.75 -12.68
C ALA A 154 -2.47 -15.63 -12.65
N ALA A 155 -3.16 -16.22 -11.68
CA ALA A 155 -4.61 -16.14 -11.59
C ALA A 155 -5.07 -14.74 -11.19
N THR A 156 -4.45 -14.15 -10.17
CA THR A 156 -4.69 -12.76 -9.74
C THR A 156 -4.40 -11.78 -10.87
N TRP A 157 -3.25 -11.89 -11.53
CA TRP A 157 -2.91 -10.98 -12.62
C TRP A 157 -3.78 -11.17 -13.86
N THR A 158 -4.23 -12.38 -14.15
CA THR A 158 -5.21 -12.63 -15.22
C THR A 158 -6.57 -11.99 -14.91
N ALA A 159 -7.04 -12.05 -13.67
CA ALA A 159 -8.27 -11.40 -13.24
C ALA A 159 -8.18 -9.88 -13.34
N LEU A 160 -7.06 -9.32 -12.89
CA LEU A 160 -6.79 -7.88 -13.00
C LEU A 160 -6.70 -7.45 -14.47
N ALA A 161 -6.00 -8.19 -15.34
CA ALA A 161 -5.94 -7.93 -16.78
C ALA A 161 -7.34 -7.84 -17.43
N ARG A 162 -8.26 -8.71 -17.02
CA ARG A 162 -9.66 -8.68 -17.50
C ARG A 162 -10.37 -7.41 -17.04
N ALA A 163 -10.20 -7.02 -15.77
CA ALA A 163 -10.78 -5.78 -15.26
C ALA A 163 -10.26 -4.56 -16.04
N LEU A 164 -8.94 -4.47 -16.26
CA LEU A 164 -8.32 -3.41 -17.06
C LEU A 164 -8.86 -3.38 -18.51
N ALA A 165 -9.06 -4.54 -19.14
CA ALA A 165 -9.64 -4.65 -20.47
C ALA A 165 -11.09 -4.15 -20.53
N HIS A 166 -11.80 -4.13 -19.41
CA HIS A 166 -13.14 -3.55 -19.25
C HIS A 166 -13.11 -2.07 -18.81
N GLY A 167 -11.94 -1.44 -18.79
CA GLY A 167 -11.77 -0.03 -18.44
C GLY A 167 -11.74 0.27 -16.94
N VAL A 168 -11.65 -0.75 -16.07
CA VAL A 168 -11.48 -0.54 -14.63
C VAL A 168 -10.04 -0.07 -14.38
N PRO A 169 -9.81 1.07 -13.70
CA PRO A 169 -8.46 1.61 -13.52
C PRO A 169 -7.64 0.78 -12.53
N CYS A 170 -6.31 0.74 -12.76
CA CYS A 170 -5.30 0.35 -11.77
C CYS A 170 -4.13 1.31 -11.90
N SER A 171 -3.87 2.06 -10.86
CA SER A 171 -2.87 3.14 -10.87
C SER A 171 -1.46 2.64 -10.62
N GLY A 172 -1.31 1.42 -10.09
CA GLY A 172 0.00 0.84 -9.89
C GLY A 172 0.00 -0.50 -9.16
N LEU A 173 1.17 -1.12 -9.16
CA LEU A 173 1.40 -2.42 -8.57
C LEU A 173 2.49 -2.33 -7.50
N TRP A 174 2.29 -3.07 -6.42
CA TRP A 174 3.31 -3.34 -5.41
C TRP A 174 3.59 -4.84 -5.40
N MET A 175 4.78 -5.21 -5.85
CA MET A 175 5.13 -6.60 -6.08
C MET A 175 5.91 -7.17 -4.89
N SER A 176 5.43 -8.26 -4.32
CA SER A 176 6.12 -8.99 -3.26
C SER A 176 6.98 -10.10 -3.86
N HIS A 177 8.29 -9.90 -3.89
CA HIS A 177 9.26 -10.91 -4.29
C HIS A 177 10.45 -10.87 -3.34
N PRO A 178 10.35 -11.55 -2.19
CA PRO A 178 11.38 -11.49 -1.16
C PRO A 178 12.67 -12.19 -1.59
N LEU A 179 13.78 -11.54 -1.30
CA LEU A 179 15.13 -12.07 -1.47
C LEU A 179 15.55 -12.79 -0.18
N LEU A 180 15.99 -14.05 -0.32
CA LEU A 180 16.28 -14.88 0.84
C LEU A 180 17.70 -14.67 1.40
N THR A 181 18.63 -14.15 0.60
CA THR A 181 20.06 -14.16 0.92
C THR A 181 20.78 -12.84 0.68
N GLU A 182 20.11 -11.83 0.11
CA GLU A 182 20.79 -10.58 -0.21
C GLU A 182 20.90 -9.66 1.02
N ALA A 183 22.04 -8.98 1.11
CA ALA A 183 22.32 -7.96 2.12
C ALA A 183 21.94 -6.57 1.57
N GLU A 184 21.63 -5.66 2.48
CA GLU A 184 21.45 -4.25 2.12
C GLU A 184 22.76 -3.61 1.64
N PRO A 185 22.70 -2.66 0.70
CA PRO A 185 21.52 -2.16 -0.01
C PRO A 185 21.13 -3.04 -1.21
N VAL A 186 19.83 -3.30 -1.37
CA VAL A 186 19.27 -4.01 -2.52
C VAL A 186 19.04 -3.03 -3.68
N ALA A 187 19.36 -3.46 -4.91
CA ALA A 187 19.09 -2.69 -6.12
C ALA A 187 17.77 -3.12 -6.77
N TRP A 188 17.04 -2.17 -7.36
CA TRP A 188 15.82 -2.45 -8.11
C TRP A 188 16.08 -3.42 -9.28
N ASN A 189 15.21 -4.41 -9.46
CA ASN A 189 15.32 -5.40 -10.52
C ASN A 189 13.95 -5.68 -11.18
N ASN A 190 13.76 -5.12 -12.37
CA ASN A 190 12.52 -5.27 -13.13
C ASN A 190 12.15 -6.74 -13.42
N ALA A 191 13.13 -7.63 -13.61
CA ALA A 191 12.86 -9.01 -13.95
C ALA A 191 12.23 -9.80 -12.78
N LEU A 192 12.50 -9.39 -11.55
CA LEU A 192 11.96 -10.03 -10.35
C LEU A 192 10.53 -9.56 -10.02
N VAL A 193 10.17 -8.35 -10.46
CA VAL A 193 8.91 -7.72 -10.09
C VAL A 193 7.88 -7.67 -11.24
N ALA A 194 8.21 -8.19 -12.41
CA ALA A 194 7.29 -8.21 -13.54
C ALA A 194 6.11 -9.15 -13.29
N PRO A 195 4.85 -8.70 -13.31
CA PRO A 195 3.69 -9.56 -13.21
C PRO A 195 3.55 -10.45 -14.43
N LYS A 196 2.90 -11.61 -14.27
CA LYS A 196 2.63 -12.53 -15.39
C LYS A 196 1.16 -12.89 -15.41
N PRO A 197 0.37 -12.48 -16.43
CA PRO A 197 0.79 -11.72 -17.63
C PRO A 197 1.21 -10.28 -17.35
N ASP A 198 1.84 -9.65 -18.33
CA ASP A 198 2.09 -8.21 -18.32
C ASP A 198 0.74 -7.47 -18.38
N LEU A 199 0.57 -6.49 -17.51
CA LEU A 199 -0.68 -5.74 -17.35
C LEU A 199 -0.64 -4.36 -18.01
N GLY A 200 0.52 -3.89 -18.41
CA GLY A 200 0.71 -2.49 -18.82
C GLY A 200 0.55 -1.48 -17.67
N ALA A 201 0.20 -1.92 -16.45
CA ALA A 201 0.16 -1.09 -15.27
C ALA A 201 1.57 -0.93 -14.67
N PRO A 202 1.96 0.27 -14.17
CA PRO A 202 3.29 0.50 -13.66
C PRO A 202 3.55 -0.27 -12.35
N VAL A 203 4.70 -0.91 -12.22
CA VAL A 203 5.16 -1.44 -10.94
C VAL A 203 5.79 -0.29 -10.16
N LEU A 204 5.12 0.17 -9.11
CA LEU A 204 5.52 1.31 -8.29
C LEU A 204 6.48 0.90 -7.18
N LEU A 205 6.22 -0.25 -6.56
CA LEU A 205 6.91 -0.71 -5.36
C LEU A 205 7.31 -2.18 -5.48
N TRP A 206 8.39 -2.53 -4.80
CA TRP A 206 8.87 -3.89 -4.64
C TRP A 206 9.13 -4.19 -3.17
N GLN A 207 8.33 -5.08 -2.57
CA GLN A 207 8.63 -5.68 -1.28
C GLN A 207 9.66 -6.79 -1.51
N TYR A 208 10.91 -6.50 -1.15
CA TYR A 208 12.05 -7.35 -1.45
C TYR A 208 12.50 -8.20 -0.26
N MET A 209 11.94 -7.96 0.93
CA MET A 209 12.36 -8.69 2.13
C MET A 209 11.27 -8.74 3.19
N PHE A 210 11.11 -9.93 3.77
CA PHE A 210 10.28 -10.18 4.95
C PHE A 210 11.01 -9.84 6.26
N PRO A 211 10.31 -9.83 7.42
CA PRO A 211 10.91 -9.55 8.70
C PRO A 211 12.08 -10.49 9.02
N ARG A 212 13.24 -9.92 9.25
CA ARG A 212 14.46 -10.61 9.71
C ARG A 212 15.44 -9.62 10.34
N ASP A 213 16.54 -10.13 10.86
CA ASP A 213 17.66 -9.33 11.40
C ASP A 213 17.25 -8.42 12.57
N GLY A 214 16.27 -8.86 13.37
CA GLY A 214 15.81 -8.14 14.57
C GLY A 214 14.83 -7.01 14.32
N ALA A 215 14.41 -6.76 13.06
CA ALA A 215 13.37 -5.79 12.74
C ALA A 215 12.09 -6.52 12.27
N SER A 216 10.96 -6.23 12.94
CA SER A 216 9.64 -6.80 12.60
C SER A 216 8.96 -5.97 11.51
N ILE A 217 9.64 -5.79 10.38
CA ILE A 217 9.16 -5.02 9.23
C ILE A 217 9.40 -5.78 7.92
N ASP A 218 8.50 -5.60 7.00
CA ASP A 218 8.72 -5.85 5.60
C ASP A 218 9.43 -4.65 4.96
N ARG A 219 10.30 -4.90 3.97
CA ARG A 219 11.16 -3.86 3.38
C ARG A 219 10.83 -3.69 1.92
N SER A 220 10.60 -2.45 1.52
CA SER A 220 10.17 -2.11 0.17
C SER A 220 11.06 -1.05 -0.49
N LEU A 221 11.21 -1.17 -1.81
CA LEU A 221 11.84 -0.19 -2.69
C LEU A 221 10.78 0.51 -3.54
N VAL A 222 10.95 1.82 -3.72
CA VAL A 222 10.25 2.57 -4.76
C VAL A 222 10.94 2.33 -6.11
N ASN A 223 10.15 2.21 -7.18
CA ASN A 223 10.70 2.11 -8.53
C ASN A 223 11.42 3.41 -8.92
N PRO A 224 12.75 3.40 -9.07
CA PRO A 224 13.51 4.62 -9.29
C PRO A 224 13.21 5.29 -10.64
N ALA A 225 12.84 4.52 -11.66
CA ALA A 225 12.53 5.05 -12.98
C ALA A 225 11.21 5.85 -12.98
N ILE A 226 10.22 5.40 -12.20
CA ILE A 226 8.93 6.08 -12.09
C ILE A 226 9.04 7.25 -11.11
N HIS A 227 9.69 7.05 -9.98
CA HIS A 227 9.88 8.09 -8.96
C HIS A 227 10.64 9.31 -9.49
N ALA A 228 11.60 9.11 -10.37
CA ALA A 228 12.34 10.20 -11.04
C ALA A 228 11.44 11.05 -11.98
N GLN A 229 10.36 10.48 -12.50
CA GLN A 229 9.42 11.17 -13.39
C GLN A 229 8.25 11.80 -12.62
N ASN A 230 7.76 11.09 -11.62
CA ASN A 230 6.62 11.49 -10.80
C ASN A 230 6.97 11.19 -9.34
N ASP A 231 6.92 12.20 -8.49
CA ASP A 231 7.16 11.98 -7.06
C ASP A 231 6.08 11.07 -6.46
N LEU A 232 6.37 9.77 -6.41
CA LEU A 232 5.43 8.79 -5.87
C LEU A 232 5.04 9.08 -4.42
N LEU A 233 5.92 9.74 -3.66
CA LEU A 233 5.62 10.10 -2.29
C LEU A 233 4.55 11.18 -2.20
N ALA A 234 4.35 11.99 -3.24
CA ALA A 234 3.27 12.98 -3.29
C ALA A 234 1.87 12.34 -3.25
N PHE A 235 1.75 11.08 -3.66
CA PHE A 235 0.52 10.31 -3.60
C PHE A 235 0.37 9.45 -2.34
N LEU A 236 1.24 9.63 -1.35
CA LEU A 236 1.14 9.02 -0.03
C LEU A 236 0.73 10.07 1.00
N ILE A 237 -0.01 9.65 2.02
CA ILE A 237 -0.60 10.58 3.00
C ILE A 237 0.49 11.05 3.96
N PRO A 238 0.81 12.36 4.05
CA PRO A 238 1.61 12.87 5.15
C PRO A 238 0.78 12.76 6.44
N PRO A 239 1.34 12.20 7.53
CA PRO A 239 0.60 12.14 8.79
C PRO A 239 0.40 13.55 9.36
N PRO A 240 -0.75 13.83 10.01
CA PRO A 240 -1.00 15.13 10.62
C PRO A 240 0.04 15.42 11.71
N VAL A 241 0.60 16.60 11.66
CA VAL A 241 1.41 17.10 12.78
C VAL A 241 0.47 17.44 13.93
N ALA A 242 0.71 16.89 15.13
CA ALA A 242 -0.08 17.23 16.29
C ALA A 242 -0.09 18.76 16.48
N GLN A 243 -1.25 19.38 16.36
CA GLN A 243 -1.38 20.81 16.72
C GLN A 243 -1.03 20.93 18.22
N PRO A 244 -0.06 21.77 18.60
CA PRO A 244 0.11 22.08 20.02
C PRO A 244 -1.24 22.60 20.51
N ASN A 245 -1.81 21.93 21.51
CA ASN A 245 -3.13 22.19 22.09
C ASN A 245 -3.50 23.67 22.02
N ALA A 246 -4.53 24.02 21.25
CA ALA A 246 -5.17 25.32 21.28
C ALA A 246 -5.96 25.48 22.58
#